data_4b454803fe467eb5fadf9c91b362027e
#
_entry.id   4b454803fe467eb5fadf9c91b362027e
#
_cell.length_a   1.000
_cell.length_b   1.000
_cell.length_c   1.000
_cell.angle_alpha   90.00
_cell.angle_beta   90.00
_cell.angle_gamma   90.00
#
_symmetry.space_group_name_H-M   'P 1'
#
loop_
_entity.id
_entity.type
_entity.pdbx_description
1 polymer ?
#
loop_
_entity_poly.entity_id
_entity_poly.type
_entity_poly.pdbx_seq_one_letter_code
_entity_poly.pdbx_strand_id
1 'polypeptide(L)'
;MRMKFPLKWVVLLLIVLGLAWGITRALKARSTQQQAAAVAAEALKMPVTFALRSTDVLVAERLSINQVEPVSGTVRAVNAVTLRSTMSAVVTRIHALEGATVKAGQVLAQLDADDTRARLQQAQQQSNAAKAQVELAKRQRDNNRALVEKGFISSTALVSSDSNYATALANYEAALAAQQIAKRGLEDAALRAPFSGVVTQRHVKAGERVAVNAPVVDIVDVSQLEVEVLLPIAASSGLKTGQTATLSLESQAQPITAKVARINPSIDAGSRSVRIYLNIPTGKARVGEFATGELTVGTLQGTAVPLDSIRTDQPSPYVQVVSDQTIAHTTVQILATGRAGETRYAIVEPLPAGTTVLSPTAGLIANGTAVTLP
;
A
#
# COMPACT_ATOMS: atom_id res chain seq x y z
N MET A 1 -117.44 -21.87 -43.29
CA MET A 1 -116.29 -22.84 -43.34
C MET A 1 -115.28 -22.37 -42.26
N ARG A 2 -115.21 -23.01 -41.09
CA ARG A 2 -114.26 -22.72 -40.02
C ARG A 2 -113.08 -23.64 -40.21
N MET A 3 -112.00 -23.09 -40.71
CA MET A 3 -110.66 -23.82 -40.70
C MET A 3 -110.07 -23.88 -39.28
N LYS A 4 -110.09 -25.01 -38.68
CA LYS A 4 -109.40 -25.29 -37.45
C LYS A 4 -107.91 -25.50 -37.76
N PHE A 5 -107.07 -24.48 -37.53
CA PHE A 5 -105.62 -24.68 -37.54
C PHE A 5 -105.19 -25.53 -36.30
N PRO A 6 -104.50 -26.65 -36.53
CA PRO A 6 -104.08 -27.50 -35.39
C PRO A 6 -103.02 -26.82 -34.59
N LEU A 7 -103.30 -26.56 -33.29
CA LEU A 7 -102.47 -25.95 -32.30
C LEU A 7 -101.01 -26.45 -32.27
N LYS A 8 -100.79 -27.66 -32.71
CA LYS A 8 -99.48 -28.31 -32.84
C LYS A 8 -98.51 -27.57 -33.77
N TRP A 9 -98.98 -27.00 -34.84
CA TRP A 9 -98.12 -26.28 -35.85
C TRP A 9 -97.71 -24.90 -35.37
N VAL A 10 -98.58 -24.26 -34.58
CA VAL A 10 -98.22 -22.93 -33.92
C VAL A 10 -97.12 -23.10 -32.89
N VAL A 11 -97.20 -24.21 -32.08
CA VAL A 11 -96.15 -24.51 -31.10
C VAL A 11 -94.83 -24.88 -31.81
N LEU A 12 -94.85 -25.60 -32.88
CA LEU A 12 -93.62 -25.94 -33.63
C LEU A 12 -92.96 -24.70 -34.24
N LEU A 13 -93.79 -23.77 -34.78
CA LEU A 13 -93.30 -22.53 -35.36
C LEU A 13 -92.64 -21.61 -34.27
N LEU A 14 -93.22 -21.56 -33.05
CA LEU A 14 -92.66 -20.82 -31.93
C LEU A 14 -91.32 -21.44 -31.46
N ILE A 15 -91.21 -22.77 -31.46
CA ILE A 15 -89.99 -23.47 -31.11
C ILE A 15 -88.88 -23.19 -32.16
N VAL A 16 -89.22 -23.22 -33.43
CA VAL A 16 -88.27 -22.93 -34.54
C VAL A 16 -87.79 -21.44 -34.46
N LEU A 17 -88.70 -20.52 -34.20
CA LEU A 17 -88.38 -19.12 -34.04
C LEU A 17 -87.52 -18.87 -32.79
N GLY A 18 -87.78 -19.53 -31.64
CA GLY A 18 -86.96 -19.49 -30.44
C GLY A 18 -85.54 -20.03 -30.65
N LEU A 19 -85.44 -21.18 -31.41
CA LEU A 19 -84.13 -21.75 -31.78
C LEU A 19 -83.34 -20.81 -32.72
N ALA A 20 -84.01 -20.25 -33.74
CA ALA A 20 -83.36 -19.30 -34.66
C ALA A 20 -82.90 -18.05 -33.95
N TRP A 21 -83.71 -17.53 -33.00
CA TRP A 21 -83.30 -16.37 -32.16
C TRP A 21 -82.15 -16.72 -31.23
N GLY A 22 -82.15 -17.90 -30.61
CA GLY A 22 -81.05 -18.39 -29.78
C GLY A 22 -79.73 -18.57 -30.55
N ILE A 23 -79.82 -19.14 -31.79
CA ILE A 23 -78.63 -19.30 -32.64
C ILE A 23 -78.03 -17.97 -33.09
N THR A 24 -78.91 -17.01 -33.52
CA THR A 24 -78.46 -15.70 -33.95
C THR A 24 -77.86 -14.93 -32.78
N ARG A 25 -78.37 -15.08 -31.56
CA ARG A 25 -77.80 -14.46 -30.35
C ARG A 25 -76.48 -15.09 -29.94
N ALA A 26 -76.35 -16.43 -30.04
CA ALA A 26 -75.13 -17.15 -29.78
C ALA A 26 -74.00 -16.80 -30.79
N LEU A 27 -74.36 -16.67 -32.08
CA LEU A 27 -73.41 -16.24 -33.12
C LEU A 27 -72.98 -14.82 -32.96
N LYS A 28 -73.86 -13.87 -32.57
CA LYS A 28 -73.48 -12.49 -32.24
C LYS A 28 -72.61 -12.44 -31.02
N ALA A 29 -72.87 -13.22 -29.96
CA ALA A 29 -72.02 -13.25 -28.74
C ALA A 29 -70.65 -13.84 -29.07
N ARG A 30 -70.54 -14.85 -29.94
CA ARG A 30 -69.20 -15.36 -30.37
C ARG A 30 -68.45 -14.36 -31.23
N SER A 31 -69.09 -13.62 -32.13
CA SER A 31 -68.41 -12.60 -32.95
C SER A 31 -67.90 -11.42 -32.12
N THR A 32 -68.67 -11.01 -31.13
CA THR A 32 -68.23 -9.97 -30.20
C THR A 32 -67.09 -10.44 -29.28
N GLN A 33 -67.10 -11.68 -28.83
CA GLN A 33 -65.99 -12.26 -28.09
C GLN A 33 -64.73 -12.43 -28.96
N GLN A 34 -64.89 -12.84 -30.22
CA GLN A 34 -63.74 -12.93 -31.14
C GLN A 34 -63.17 -11.56 -31.51
N GLN A 35 -64.01 -10.54 -31.69
CA GLN A 35 -63.56 -9.18 -31.91
C GLN A 35 -62.87 -8.61 -30.67
N ALA A 36 -63.40 -8.83 -29.47
CA ALA A 36 -62.78 -8.39 -28.21
C ALA A 36 -61.44 -9.12 -27.99
N ALA A 37 -61.35 -10.42 -28.31
CA ALA A 37 -60.08 -11.17 -28.24
C ALA A 37 -59.05 -10.73 -29.30
N ALA A 38 -59.53 -10.34 -30.50
CA ALA A 38 -58.66 -9.81 -31.56
C ALA A 38 -58.11 -8.43 -31.18
N VAL A 39 -58.94 -7.55 -30.64
CA VAL A 39 -58.54 -6.22 -30.16
C VAL A 39 -57.60 -6.34 -28.95
N ALA A 40 -57.86 -7.29 -28.04
CA ALA A 40 -56.97 -7.55 -26.91
C ALA A 40 -55.62 -8.15 -27.38
N ALA A 41 -55.62 -9.00 -28.39
CA ALA A 41 -54.40 -9.56 -28.97
C ALA A 41 -53.60 -8.50 -29.77
N GLU A 42 -54.26 -7.53 -30.37
CA GLU A 42 -53.64 -6.41 -31.06
C GLU A 42 -53.10 -5.36 -30.10
N ALA A 43 -53.77 -5.11 -28.96
CA ALA A 43 -53.27 -4.30 -27.85
C ALA A 43 -52.05 -4.90 -27.18
N LEU A 44 -51.97 -6.22 -27.10
CA LEU A 44 -50.77 -6.94 -26.60
C LEU A 44 -49.57 -6.90 -27.58
N LYS A 45 -49.81 -6.55 -28.84
CA LYS A 45 -48.75 -6.37 -29.86
C LYS A 45 -48.21 -4.93 -29.93
N MET A 46 -48.80 -3.99 -29.21
CA MET A 46 -48.20 -2.64 -29.11
C MET A 46 -46.84 -2.76 -28.41
N PRO A 47 -45.74 -2.33 -29.04
CA PRO A 47 -44.45 -2.35 -28.41
C PRO A 47 -44.53 -1.52 -27.11
N VAL A 48 -44.24 -2.15 -25.98
CA VAL A 48 -44.13 -1.42 -24.69
C VAL A 48 -42.97 -0.49 -24.86
N THR A 49 -43.27 0.79 -25.04
CA THR A 49 -42.24 1.83 -25.14
C THR A 49 -41.88 2.27 -23.73
N PHE A 50 -40.63 2.07 -23.33
CA PHE A 50 -40.13 2.53 -22.05
C PHE A 50 -39.68 4.00 -22.17
N ALA A 51 -40.26 4.89 -21.36
CA ALA A 51 -39.80 6.26 -21.24
C ALA A 51 -38.58 6.31 -20.29
N LEU A 52 -37.41 6.59 -20.84
CA LEU A 52 -36.17 6.74 -20.05
C LEU A 52 -36.11 8.15 -19.46
N ARG A 53 -35.64 8.26 -18.24
CA ARG A 53 -35.34 9.53 -17.59
C ARG A 53 -33.90 9.95 -17.90
N SER A 54 -33.57 11.23 -17.74
CA SER A 54 -32.21 11.73 -17.92
C SER A 54 -31.17 11.05 -17.00
N THR A 55 -31.61 10.51 -15.86
CA THR A 55 -30.78 9.71 -14.94
C THR A 55 -30.53 8.28 -15.39
N ASP A 56 -31.32 7.79 -16.34
CA ASP A 56 -31.29 6.41 -16.81
C ASP A 56 -30.36 6.24 -18.01
N VAL A 57 -29.83 7.33 -18.55
CA VAL A 57 -28.92 7.34 -19.70
C VAL A 57 -27.59 8.02 -19.35
N LEU A 58 -26.53 7.50 -19.91
CA LEU A 58 -25.16 8.01 -19.80
C LEU A 58 -24.55 8.01 -21.20
N VAL A 59 -23.62 8.90 -21.43
CA VAL A 59 -22.83 8.91 -22.66
C VAL A 59 -21.48 8.27 -22.39
N ALA A 60 -21.11 7.28 -23.21
CA ALA A 60 -19.77 6.70 -23.16
C ALA A 60 -18.76 7.74 -23.65
N GLU A 61 -17.90 8.21 -22.78
CA GLU A 61 -16.92 9.26 -23.10
C GLU A 61 -15.50 8.70 -23.14
N ARG A 62 -14.64 9.35 -23.87
CA ARG A 62 -13.21 9.05 -23.82
C ARG A 62 -12.61 9.67 -22.58
N LEU A 63 -12.35 8.85 -21.58
CA LEU A 63 -11.80 9.27 -20.30
C LEU A 63 -10.40 8.70 -20.07
N SER A 64 -9.64 9.41 -19.25
CA SER A 64 -8.41 8.92 -18.65
C SER A 64 -8.74 8.37 -17.27
N ILE A 65 -8.62 7.06 -17.10
CA ILE A 65 -8.87 6.40 -15.81
C ILE A 65 -7.56 5.97 -15.15
N ASN A 66 -7.49 6.13 -13.86
CA ASN A 66 -6.38 5.61 -13.06
C ASN A 66 -6.63 4.13 -12.76
N GLN A 67 -5.74 3.28 -13.27
CA GLN A 67 -5.73 1.88 -12.86
C GLN A 67 -5.32 1.81 -11.40
N VAL A 68 -6.13 1.15 -10.59
CA VAL A 68 -5.88 0.99 -9.16
C VAL A 68 -5.82 -0.49 -8.82
N GLU A 69 -4.84 -0.83 -7.97
CA GLU A 69 -4.69 -2.15 -7.39
C GLU A 69 -4.98 -2.11 -5.89
N PRO A 70 -5.77 -3.03 -5.37
CA PRO A 70 -5.99 -3.14 -3.94
C PRO A 70 -4.69 -3.54 -3.26
N VAL A 71 -4.34 -2.84 -2.20
CA VAL A 71 -3.12 -3.10 -1.43
C VAL A 71 -3.43 -3.18 0.04
N SER A 72 -2.64 -4.02 0.72
CA SER A 72 -2.62 -4.08 2.18
C SER A 72 -1.20 -4.23 2.68
N GLY A 73 -0.93 -3.72 3.86
CA GLY A 73 0.40 -3.74 4.41
C GLY A 73 0.45 -3.31 5.86
N THR A 74 1.65 -3.28 6.41
CA THR A 74 1.89 -2.88 7.80
C THR A 74 2.76 -1.64 7.84
N VAL A 75 2.42 -0.70 8.72
CA VAL A 75 3.20 0.52 8.97
C VAL A 75 4.51 0.15 9.67
N ARG A 76 5.62 0.59 9.10
CA ARG A 76 6.97 0.42 9.66
C ARG A 76 7.68 1.76 9.76
N ALA A 77 8.60 1.85 10.71
CA ALA A 77 9.54 2.95 10.72
C ALA A 77 10.65 2.69 9.70
N VAL A 78 11.07 3.72 8.98
CA VAL A 78 12.22 3.64 8.07
C VAL A 78 13.50 3.28 8.82
N ASN A 79 13.68 3.88 10.02
CA ASN A 79 14.78 3.62 10.91
C ASN A 79 14.28 2.93 12.17
N ALA A 80 14.71 1.70 12.39
CA ALA A 80 14.47 0.95 13.62
C ALA A 80 15.75 0.22 14.00
N VAL A 81 16.07 0.18 15.29
CA VAL A 81 17.25 -0.49 15.80
C VAL A 81 16.98 -1.16 17.15
N THR A 82 17.46 -2.38 17.28
CA THR A 82 17.62 -3.04 18.57
C THR A 82 19.05 -2.79 19.07
N LEU A 83 19.20 -1.97 20.08
CA LEU A 83 20.49 -1.79 20.75
C LEU A 83 20.85 -3.05 21.49
N ARG A 84 22.07 -3.55 21.21
CA ARG A 84 22.59 -4.77 21.78
C ARG A 84 23.83 -4.48 22.62
N SER A 85 24.03 -5.29 23.65
CA SER A 85 25.22 -5.18 24.47
C SER A 85 26.47 -5.60 23.67
N THR A 86 27.51 -4.77 23.72
CA THR A 86 28.83 -5.04 23.12
C THR A 86 29.76 -5.85 24.03
N MET A 87 29.41 -5.94 25.33
CA MET A 87 30.19 -6.61 26.33
C MET A 87 29.32 -7.42 27.30
N SER A 88 29.92 -8.42 27.99
CA SER A 88 29.24 -9.13 29.08
C SER A 88 29.44 -8.35 30.38
N ALA A 89 28.36 -7.74 30.90
CA ALA A 89 28.44 -6.93 32.12
C ALA A 89 27.06 -6.88 32.81
N VAL A 90 27.02 -6.34 34.04
CA VAL A 90 25.77 -6.04 34.75
C VAL A 90 25.26 -4.69 34.28
N VAL A 91 23.96 -4.58 34.07
CA VAL A 91 23.31 -3.32 33.76
C VAL A 91 23.18 -2.51 35.06
N THR A 92 23.94 -1.44 35.21
CA THR A 92 23.92 -0.62 36.42
C THR A 92 22.75 0.35 36.43
N ARG A 93 22.38 0.89 35.25
CA ARG A 93 21.30 1.87 35.15
C ARG A 93 20.64 1.81 33.77
N ILE A 94 19.32 1.98 33.71
CA ILE A 94 18.56 2.17 32.48
C ILE A 94 17.82 3.50 32.58
N HIS A 95 18.07 4.36 31.60
CA HIS A 95 17.43 5.68 31.48
C HIS A 95 16.26 5.66 30.50
N ALA A 96 16.19 4.63 29.64
CA ALA A 96 15.15 4.46 28.64
C ALA A 96 13.88 3.88 29.27
N LEU A 97 12.81 4.65 29.28
CA LEU A 97 11.46 4.16 29.57
C LEU A 97 10.71 3.88 28.24
N GLU A 98 9.91 2.83 28.24
CA GLU A 98 9.05 2.53 27.06
C GLU A 98 8.08 3.69 26.83
N GLY A 99 7.94 4.10 25.56
CA GLY A 99 7.19 5.28 25.16
C GLY A 99 7.95 6.62 25.27
N ALA A 100 9.14 6.63 25.88
CA ALA A 100 9.91 7.87 26.00
C ALA A 100 10.59 8.27 24.68
N THR A 101 10.57 9.57 24.38
CA THR A 101 11.33 10.14 23.27
C THR A 101 12.79 10.31 23.67
N VAL A 102 13.71 9.91 22.81
CA VAL A 102 15.15 9.98 22.99
C VAL A 102 15.83 10.72 21.85
N LYS A 103 16.96 11.38 22.15
CA LYS A 103 17.76 12.09 21.14
C LYS A 103 18.98 11.27 20.72
N ALA A 104 19.46 11.49 19.49
CA ALA A 104 20.73 10.91 19.03
C ALA A 104 21.86 11.20 20.04
N GLY A 105 22.66 10.17 20.36
CA GLY A 105 23.75 10.24 21.33
C GLY A 105 23.33 10.14 22.81
N GLN A 106 22.04 10.19 23.13
CA GLN A 106 21.54 10.05 24.51
C GLN A 106 21.86 8.67 25.09
N VAL A 107 22.38 8.60 26.30
CA VAL A 107 22.64 7.34 27.01
C VAL A 107 21.31 6.72 27.44
N LEU A 108 21.07 5.48 27.05
CA LEU A 108 19.85 4.72 27.32
C LEU A 108 20.04 3.65 28.40
N ALA A 109 21.21 3.01 28.38
CA ALA A 109 21.58 2.04 29.41
C ALA A 109 23.06 2.20 29.73
N GLN A 110 23.42 1.92 30.96
CA GLN A 110 24.79 1.95 31.46
C GLN A 110 25.15 0.59 32.04
N LEU A 111 26.21 0.00 31.50
CA LEU A 111 26.78 -1.23 31.96
C LEU A 111 27.84 -0.97 33.03
N ASP A 112 28.08 -1.96 33.85
CA ASP A 112 29.21 -1.95 34.78
C ASP A 112 30.52 -1.87 33.97
N ALA A 113 31.29 -0.84 34.24
CA ALA A 113 32.49 -0.48 33.50
C ALA A 113 33.75 -0.43 34.38
N ASP A 114 33.72 -0.94 35.61
CA ASP A 114 34.83 -0.80 36.54
C ASP A 114 36.11 -1.48 36.00
N ASP A 115 36.01 -2.68 35.48
CA ASP A 115 37.14 -3.37 34.83
C ASP A 115 37.66 -2.62 33.60
N THR A 116 36.77 -2.11 32.75
CA THR A 116 37.17 -1.36 31.56
C THR A 116 37.79 -0.02 31.91
N ARG A 117 37.31 0.62 32.97
CA ARG A 117 37.90 1.87 33.51
C ARG A 117 39.30 1.64 34.03
N ALA A 118 39.52 0.55 34.79
CA ALA A 118 40.85 0.16 35.28
C ALA A 118 41.81 -0.12 34.12
N ARG A 119 41.37 -0.84 33.09
CA ARG A 119 42.18 -1.11 31.86
C ARG A 119 42.54 0.18 31.11
N LEU A 120 41.60 1.12 30.97
CA LEU A 120 41.90 2.42 30.36
C LEU A 120 42.95 3.18 31.18
N GLN A 121 42.81 3.21 32.51
CA GLN A 121 43.77 3.86 33.39
C GLN A 121 45.17 3.24 33.27
N GLN A 122 45.28 1.91 33.23
CA GLN A 122 46.53 1.19 33.00
C GLN A 122 47.15 1.58 31.66
N ALA A 123 46.38 1.52 30.55
CA ALA A 123 46.88 1.85 29.20
C ALA A 123 47.32 3.33 29.12
N GLN A 124 46.59 4.22 29.81
CA GLN A 124 46.93 5.65 29.91
C GLN A 124 48.30 5.86 30.58
N GLN A 125 48.56 5.16 31.69
CA GLN A 125 49.87 5.25 32.37
C GLN A 125 51.00 4.67 31.51
N GLN A 126 50.73 3.61 30.77
CA GLN A 126 51.73 3.03 29.87
C GLN A 126 52.04 3.99 28.70
N SER A 127 51.06 4.63 28.13
CA SER A 127 51.23 5.65 27.09
C SER A 127 51.99 6.87 27.60
N ASN A 128 51.72 7.30 28.84
CA ASN A 128 52.46 8.41 29.47
C ASN A 128 53.94 8.06 29.72
N ALA A 129 54.24 6.83 30.18
CA ALA A 129 55.61 6.38 30.38
C ALA A 129 56.35 6.27 29.02
N ALA A 130 55.75 5.71 27.98
CA ALA A 130 56.33 5.64 26.64
C ALA A 130 56.58 7.06 26.07
N LYS A 131 55.69 8.02 26.29
CA LYS A 131 55.87 9.40 25.89
C LYS A 131 57.11 10.03 26.54
N ALA A 132 57.26 9.82 27.85
CA ALA A 132 58.45 10.30 28.57
C ALA A 132 59.74 9.72 27.99
N GLN A 133 59.76 8.45 27.57
CA GLN A 133 60.88 7.82 26.93
C GLN A 133 61.20 8.43 25.54
N VAL A 134 60.17 8.81 24.76
CA VAL A 134 60.38 9.55 23.49
C VAL A 134 61.05 10.86 23.73
N GLU A 135 60.57 11.63 24.74
CA GLU A 135 61.17 12.93 25.09
C GLU A 135 62.61 12.83 25.54
N LEU A 136 62.96 11.76 26.28
CA LEU A 136 64.33 11.49 26.68
C LEU A 136 65.21 11.16 25.45
N ALA A 137 64.78 10.22 24.62
CA ALA A 137 65.47 9.80 23.41
C ALA A 137 65.65 10.98 22.43
N LYS A 138 64.62 11.83 22.28
CA LYS A 138 64.69 13.03 21.47
C LYS A 138 65.78 14.01 21.96
N ARG A 139 65.82 14.32 23.25
CA ARG A 139 66.83 15.18 23.80
C ARG A 139 68.24 14.61 23.58
N GLN A 140 68.43 13.31 23.78
CA GLN A 140 69.69 12.67 23.55
C GLN A 140 70.13 12.74 22.07
N ARG A 141 69.24 12.50 21.15
CA ARG A 141 69.45 12.64 19.70
C ARG A 141 69.80 14.06 19.31
N ASP A 142 69.07 15.07 19.79
CA ASP A 142 69.29 16.48 19.48
C ASP A 142 70.61 16.97 20.03
N ASN A 143 71.03 16.50 21.25
CA ASN A 143 72.33 16.76 21.82
C ASN A 143 73.45 16.11 21.02
N ASN A 144 73.32 14.85 20.65
CA ASN A 144 74.32 14.14 19.83
C ASN A 144 74.45 14.81 18.45
N ARG A 145 73.40 15.27 17.84
CA ARG A 145 73.41 16.03 16.58
C ARG A 145 74.26 17.29 16.69
N ALA A 146 74.05 18.09 17.74
CA ALA A 146 74.82 19.31 17.98
C ALA A 146 76.32 19.04 18.24
N LEU A 147 76.64 17.90 18.86
CA LEU A 147 78.05 17.50 19.12
C LEU A 147 78.74 16.99 17.85
N VAL A 148 78.02 16.26 16.96
CA VAL A 148 78.56 15.83 15.66
C VAL A 148 78.86 17.02 14.76
N GLU A 149 77.94 18.00 14.72
CA GLU A 149 78.09 19.25 13.93
C GLU A 149 79.34 20.04 14.36
N LYS A 150 79.72 19.95 15.65
CA LYS A 150 80.93 20.57 16.19
C LYS A 150 82.19 19.69 16.10
N GLY A 151 82.09 18.46 15.54
CA GLY A 151 83.17 17.52 15.39
C GLY A 151 83.61 16.82 16.69
N PHE A 152 82.83 16.85 17.75
CA PHE A 152 83.21 16.27 19.05
C PHE A 152 82.91 14.80 19.20
N ILE A 153 81.98 14.23 18.40
CA ILE A 153 81.64 12.81 18.41
C ILE A 153 81.46 12.28 16.98
N SER A 154 81.50 10.95 16.81
CA SER A 154 81.39 10.30 15.51
C SER A 154 79.94 10.34 14.98
N SER A 155 79.76 10.31 13.68
CA SER A 155 78.46 10.19 13.00
C SER A 155 77.71 8.90 13.40
N THR A 156 78.43 7.82 13.73
CA THR A 156 77.84 6.54 14.20
C THR A 156 77.09 6.72 15.50
N ALA A 157 77.54 7.62 16.40
CA ALA A 157 76.85 7.92 17.65
C ALA A 157 75.49 8.64 17.41
N LEU A 158 75.44 9.49 16.34
CA LEU A 158 74.20 10.12 15.93
C LEU A 158 73.21 9.08 15.35
N VAL A 159 73.67 8.22 14.44
CA VAL A 159 72.84 7.14 13.86
C VAL A 159 72.25 6.23 14.94
N SER A 160 73.05 5.88 15.98
CA SER A 160 72.56 5.10 17.11
C SER A 160 71.47 5.85 17.91
N SER A 161 71.62 7.16 18.14
CA SER A 161 70.62 7.94 18.85
C SER A 161 69.34 8.21 18.01
N ASP A 162 69.47 8.34 16.67
CA ASP A 162 68.33 8.39 15.76
C ASP A 162 67.54 7.07 15.80
N SER A 163 68.22 5.91 15.79
CA SER A 163 67.58 4.59 15.90
C SER A 163 66.90 4.42 17.27
N ASN A 164 67.50 4.87 18.35
CA ASN A 164 66.87 4.85 19.69
C ASN A 164 65.66 5.73 19.77
N TYR A 165 65.70 6.94 19.19
CA TYR A 165 64.54 7.80 19.09
C TYR A 165 63.41 7.18 18.26
N ALA A 166 63.70 6.61 17.10
CA ALA A 166 62.72 5.94 16.26
C ALA A 166 62.08 4.73 17.00
N THR A 167 62.85 3.95 17.73
CA THR A 167 62.35 2.85 18.58
C THR A 167 61.44 3.32 19.68
N ALA A 168 61.83 4.40 20.40
CA ALA A 168 61.03 4.99 21.46
C ALA A 168 59.70 5.55 20.90
N LEU A 169 59.74 6.18 19.72
CA LEU A 169 58.55 6.69 19.02
C LEU A 169 57.57 5.58 18.64
N ALA A 170 58.11 4.49 18.05
CA ALA A 170 57.26 3.35 17.68
C ALA A 170 56.61 2.70 18.94
N ASN A 171 57.34 2.60 20.06
CA ASN A 171 56.77 2.09 21.32
C ASN A 171 55.65 3.00 21.88
N TYR A 172 55.83 4.32 21.76
CA TYR A 172 54.81 5.27 22.18
C TYR A 172 53.55 5.17 21.33
N GLU A 173 53.70 5.09 20.00
CA GLU A 173 52.59 4.90 19.06
C GLU A 173 51.83 3.62 19.37
N ALA A 174 52.51 2.51 19.65
CA ALA A 174 51.89 1.24 20.06
C ALA A 174 51.12 1.39 21.39
N ALA A 175 51.70 2.07 22.41
CA ALA A 175 51.03 2.31 23.68
C ALA A 175 49.80 3.27 23.53
N LEU A 176 49.88 4.24 22.63
CA LEU A 176 48.78 5.14 22.33
C LEU A 176 47.64 4.38 21.66
N ALA A 177 47.91 3.50 20.74
CA ALA A 177 46.90 2.65 20.10
C ALA A 177 46.20 1.72 21.13
N ALA A 178 46.96 1.13 22.06
CA ALA A 178 46.39 0.32 23.14
C ALA A 178 45.50 1.13 24.07
N GLN A 179 45.89 2.37 24.40
CA GLN A 179 45.02 3.31 25.15
C GLN A 179 43.72 3.63 24.43
N GLN A 180 43.77 3.87 23.11
CA GLN A 180 42.57 4.14 22.31
C GLN A 180 41.61 2.96 22.29
N ILE A 181 42.14 1.71 22.19
CA ILE A 181 41.33 0.50 22.29
C ILE A 181 40.61 0.41 23.63
N ALA A 182 41.35 0.62 24.74
CA ALA A 182 40.78 0.61 26.08
C ALA A 182 39.72 1.71 26.28
N LYS A 183 39.92 2.89 25.69
CA LYS A 183 38.96 4.01 25.71
C LYS A 183 37.66 3.61 24.98
N ARG A 184 37.74 3.02 23.82
CA ARG A 184 36.54 2.52 23.09
C ARG A 184 35.78 1.48 23.93
N GLY A 185 36.45 0.54 24.55
CA GLY A 185 35.84 -0.44 25.43
C GLY A 185 35.07 0.21 26.61
N LEU A 186 35.56 1.35 27.11
CA LEU A 186 34.83 2.12 28.13
C LEU A 186 33.62 2.88 27.55
N GLU A 187 33.76 3.43 26.36
CA GLU A 187 32.66 4.07 25.65
C GLU A 187 31.52 3.08 25.32
N ASP A 188 31.85 1.85 25.01
CA ASP A 188 30.92 0.75 24.72
C ASP A 188 30.09 0.32 25.94
N ALA A 189 30.50 0.65 27.14
CA ALA A 189 29.74 0.42 28.36
C ALA A 189 28.50 1.34 28.49
N ALA A 190 28.44 2.42 27.73
CA ALA A 190 27.31 3.33 27.67
C ALA A 190 26.54 3.15 26.35
N LEU A 191 25.43 2.43 26.38
CA LEU A 191 24.60 2.23 25.19
C LEU A 191 23.87 3.54 24.86
N ARG A 192 24.12 4.06 23.67
CA ARG A 192 23.58 5.34 23.20
C ARG A 192 22.65 5.17 22.03
N ALA A 193 21.63 6.02 21.93
CA ALA A 193 20.75 6.08 20.78
C ALA A 193 21.51 6.53 19.52
N PRO A 194 21.47 5.77 18.42
CA PRO A 194 22.14 6.15 17.17
C PRO A 194 21.41 7.27 16.41
N PHE A 195 20.12 7.41 16.64
CA PHE A 195 19.25 8.45 16.08
C PHE A 195 18.18 8.87 17.10
N SER A 196 17.51 9.99 16.83
CA SER A 196 16.39 10.44 17.65
C SER A 196 15.13 9.64 17.33
N GLY A 197 14.41 9.18 18.35
CA GLY A 197 13.24 8.32 18.17
C GLY A 197 12.49 8.07 19.48
N VAL A 198 11.69 7.02 19.47
CA VAL A 198 10.89 6.56 20.61
C VAL A 198 11.32 5.16 21.01
N VAL A 199 11.47 4.92 22.31
CA VAL A 199 11.73 3.60 22.86
C VAL A 199 10.47 2.77 22.77
N THR A 200 10.51 1.65 22.04
CA THR A 200 9.35 0.78 21.89
C THR A 200 9.34 -0.37 22.89
N GLN A 201 10.53 -0.91 23.18
CA GLN A 201 10.63 -2.05 24.09
C GLN A 201 11.96 -2.02 24.85
N ARG A 202 11.91 -2.48 26.08
CA ARG A 202 13.08 -2.70 26.92
C ARG A 202 13.16 -4.22 27.24
N HIS A 203 14.30 -4.82 26.91
CA HIS A 203 14.53 -6.26 27.08
C HIS A 203 15.18 -6.65 28.40
N VAL A 204 15.75 -5.67 29.14
CA VAL A 204 16.53 -5.92 30.36
C VAL A 204 16.18 -4.94 31.47
N LYS A 205 16.48 -5.30 32.71
CA LYS A 205 16.30 -4.46 33.90
C LYS A 205 17.65 -4.11 34.53
N ALA A 206 17.67 -3.02 35.31
CA ALA A 206 18.84 -2.70 36.12
C ALA A 206 19.10 -3.85 37.13
N GLY A 207 20.37 -4.20 37.31
CA GLY A 207 20.83 -5.33 38.09
C GLY A 207 20.98 -6.65 37.34
N GLU A 208 20.43 -6.77 36.11
CA GLU A 208 20.57 -7.96 35.29
C GLU A 208 21.96 -8.01 34.61
N ARG A 209 22.48 -9.22 34.47
CA ARG A 209 23.70 -9.46 33.69
C ARG A 209 23.33 -9.76 32.26
N VAL A 210 23.94 -9.02 31.32
CA VAL A 210 23.77 -9.23 29.87
C VAL A 210 25.00 -9.90 29.28
N ALA A 211 24.78 -10.74 28.29
CA ALA A 211 25.84 -11.30 27.47
C ALA A 211 26.18 -10.38 26.30
N VAL A 212 27.31 -10.62 25.63
CA VAL A 212 27.61 -9.97 24.37
C VAL A 212 26.51 -10.26 23.36
N ASN A 213 26.10 -9.25 22.61
CA ASN A 213 25.02 -9.29 21.59
C ASN A 213 23.61 -9.51 22.15
N ALA A 214 23.40 -9.49 23.49
CA ALA A 214 22.05 -9.53 24.07
C ALA A 214 21.28 -8.24 23.73
N PRO A 215 19.98 -8.33 23.36
CA PRO A 215 19.13 -7.15 23.13
C PRO A 215 18.92 -6.40 24.43
N VAL A 216 18.95 -5.08 24.39
CA VAL A 216 18.79 -4.21 25.57
C VAL A 216 17.60 -3.28 25.43
N VAL A 217 17.50 -2.54 24.30
CA VAL A 217 16.44 -1.53 24.04
C VAL A 217 16.16 -1.46 22.55
N ASP A 218 14.89 -1.40 22.19
CA ASP A 218 14.43 -1.13 20.84
C ASP A 218 14.04 0.34 20.69
N ILE A 219 14.48 0.96 19.59
CA ILE A 219 14.20 2.36 19.26
C ILE A 219 13.68 2.41 17.83
N VAL A 220 12.64 3.21 17.61
CA VAL A 220 12.10 3.49 16.28
C VAL A 220 12.04 4.99 16.03
N ASP A 221 12.30 5.38 14.80
CA ASP A 221 12.15 6.75 14.32
C ASP A 221 10.72 6.93 13.81
N VAL A 222 9.88 7.59 14.58
CA VAL A 222 8.49 7.88 14.23
C VAL A 222 8.31 9.08 13.31
N SER A 223 9.39 9.77 12.95
CA SER A 223 9.36 10.92 12.05
C SER A 223 9.21 10.52 10.59
N GLN A 224 9.62 9.29 10.24
CA GLN A 224 9.54 8.74 8.90
C GLN A 224 8.94 7.34 8.96
N LEU A 225 7.66 7.26 8.60
CA LEU A 225 6.92 6.01 8.55
C LEU A 225 6.60 5.65 7.11
N GLU A 226 6.58 4.36 6.84
CA GLU A 226 6.22 3.80 5.54
C GLU A 226 5.30 2.59 5.74
N VAL A 227 4.45 2.32 4.75
CA VAL A 227 3.68 1.08 4.68
C VAL A 227 4.42 0.12 3.77
N GLU A 228 4.77 -1.04 4.30
CA GLU A 228 5.31 -2.15 3.51
C GLU A 228 4.16 -2.94 2.90
N VAL A 229 4.10 -2.98 1.58
CA VAL A 229 3.06 -3.62 0.78
C VAL A 229 3.68 -4.69 -0.11
N LEU A 230 3.00 -5.81 -0.28
CA LEU A 230 3.34 -6.85 -1.24
C LEU A 230 2.41 -6.74 -2.45
N LEU A 231 2.96 -6.47 -3.63
CA LEU A 231 2.22 -6.34 -4.87
C LEU A 231 2.57 -7.49 -5.82
N PRO A 232 1.58 -8.18 -6.44
CA PRO A 232 1.85 -9.19 -7.44
C PRO A 232 2.70 -8.65 -8.60
N ILE A 233 3.57 -9.49 -9.18
CA ILE A 233 4.48 -9.09 -10.26
C ILE A 233 3.72 -8.45 -11.43
N ALA A 234 2.58 -9.04 -11.81
CA ALA A 234 1.77 -8.56 -12.92
C ALA A 234 1.31 -7.09 -12.70
N ALA A 235 0.92 -6.74 -11.48
CA ALA A 235 0.48 -5.39 -11.12
C ALA A 235 1.66 -4.42 -10.93
N SER A 236 2.87 -4.94 -10.68
CA SER A 236 4.07 -4.10 -10.45
C SER A 236 4.79 -3.67 -11.72
N SER A 237 4.48 -4.24 -12.90
CA SER A 237 5.25 -4.06 -14.14
C SER A 237 5.27 -2.62 -14.70
N GLY A 238 4.31 -1.79 -14.33
CA GLY A 238 4.25 -0.36 -14.73
C GLY A 238 4.49 0.62 -13.59
N LEU A 239 4.77 0.11 -12.39
CA LEU A 239 4.86 0.94 -11.19
C LEU A 239 6.14 1.78 -11.18
N LYS A 240 5.99 3.06 -10.80
CA LYS A 240 7.08 4.02 -10.67
C LYS A 240 7.05 4.67 -9.28
N THR A 241 8.22 5.08 -8.82
CA THR A 241 8.33 5.93 -7.63
C THR A 241 7.59 7.24 -7.83
N GLY A 242 6.95 7.72 -6.76
CA GLY A 242 6.13 8.93 -6.78
C GLY A 242 4.65 8.71 -7.09
N GLN A 243 4.24 7.53 -7.58
CA GLN A 243 2.83 7.20 -7.73
C GLN A 243 2.11 7.22 -6.39
N THR A 244 0.82 7.55 -6.42
CA THR A 244 0.01 7.76 -5.22
C THR A 244 -0.80 6.51 -4.84
N ALA A 245 -0.96 6.32 -3.55
CA ALA A 245 -1.89 5.37 -2.97
C ALA A 245 -2.82 6.08 -2.00
N THR A 246 -4.07 5.65 -1.94
CA THR A 246 -5.02 6.08 -0.93
C THR A 246 -5.16 4.96 0.08
N LEU A 247 -4.75 5.21 1.33
CA LEU A 247 -4.71 4.20 2.38
C LEU A 247 -5.66 4.55 3.51
N SER A 248 -6.37 3.56 4.00
CA SER A 248 -7.17 3.62 5.24
C SER A 248 -6.38 2.95 6.35
N LEU A 249 -6.22 3.63 7.47
CA LEU A 249 -5.57 3.16 8.68
C LEU A 249 -6.65 2.90 9.75
N GLU A 250 -6.44 1.89 10.57
CA GLU A 250 -7.40 1.56 11.65
C GLU A 250 -7.57 2.70 12.66
N SER A 251 -6.52 3.50 12.89
CA SER A 251 -6.53 4.62 13.81
C SER A 251 -7.11 5.92 13.23
N GLN A 252 -7.42 5.96 11.93
CA GLN A 252 -7.85 7.18 11.23
C GLN A 252 -9.23 7.00 10.59
N ALA A 253 -10.13 7.95 10.84
CA ALA A 253 -11.45 7.96 10.22
C ALA A 253 -11.43 8.34 8.72
N GLN A 254 -10.39 9.04 8.28
CA GLN A 254 -10.25 9.48 6.90
C GLN A 254 -9.06 8.81 6.22
N PRO A 255 -9.20 8.42 4.94
CA PRO A 255 -8.08 7.89 4.18
C PRO A 255 -6.95 8.91 4.07
N ILE A 256 -5.73 8.41 4.05
CA ILE A 256 -4.51 9.22 3.85
C ILE A 256 -3.93 8.96 2.47
N THR A 257 -3.29 9.98 1.91
CA THR A 257 -2.53 9.83 0.67
C THR A 257 -1.09 9.45 0.99
N ALA A 258 -0.65 8.33 0.44
CA ALA A 258 0.73 7.86 0.47
C ALA A 258 1.36 7.95 -0.91
N LYS A 259 2.70 7.88 -0.97
CA LYS A 259 3.45 7.87 -2.24
C LYS A 259 4.44 6.72 -2.26
N VAL A 260 4.59 6.09 -3.41
CA VAL A 260 5.62 5.07 -3.64
C VAL A 260 7.00 5.70 -3.44
N ALA A 261 7.67 5.35 -2.36
CA ALA A 261 9.00 5.82 -2.04
C ALA A 261 10.06 4.93 -2.69
N ARG A 262 9.88 3.61 -2.60
CA ARG A 262 10.84 2.61 -3.08
C ARG A 262 10.10 1.37 -3.57
N ILE A 263 10.69 0.72 -4.56
CA ILE A 263 10.27 -0.58 -5.08
C ILE A 263 11.46 -1.52 -4.91
N ASN A 264 11.26 -2.62 -4.19
CA ASN A 264 12.32 -3.61 -4.04
C ASN A 264 12.56 -4.31 -5.39
N PRO A 265 13.80 -4.35 -5.90
CA PRO A 265 14.10 -5.07 -7.14
C PRO A 265 13.98 -6.59 -7.00
N SER A 266 13.96 -7.11 -5.77
CA SER A 266 13.86 -8.55 -5.50
C SER A 266 12.42 -8.99 -5.42
N ILE A 267 12.12 -10.16 -5.98
CA ILE A 267 10.84 -10.83 -5.89
C ILE A 267 10.89 -11.78 -4.68
N ASP A 268 9.87 -11.71 -3.85
CA ASP A 268 9.67 -12.69 -2.79
C ASP A 268 9.25 -14.03 -3.41
N ALA A 269 10.11 -15.05 -3.22
CA ALA A 269 9.93 -16.36 -3.87
C ALA A 269 8.69 -17.12 -3.37
N GLY A 270 8.25 -16.88 -2.14
CA GLY A 270 7.09 -17.55 -1.55
C GLY A 270 5.77 -16.99 -2.08
N SER A 271 5.63 -15.67 -2.12
CA SER A 271 4.40 -14.97 -2.53
C SER A 271 4.37 -14.56 -4.00
N ARG A 272 5.49 -14.66 -4.74
CA ARG A 272 5.69 -14.13 -6.09
C ARG A 272 5.32 -12.65 -6.20
N SER A 273 5.62 -11.89 -5.18
CA SER A 273 5.28 -10.49 -5.05
C SER A 273 6.51 -9.61 -4.98
N VAL A 274 6.37 -8.36 -5.39
CA VAL A 274 7.36 -7.31 -5.23
C VAL A 274 7.01 -6.50 -3.97
N ARG A 275 8.00 -6.26 -3.12
CA ARG A 275 7.83 -5.44 -1.92
C ARG A 275 7.95 -3.96 -2.27
N ILE A 276 6.95 -3.21 -1.88
CA ILE A 276 6.83 -1.77 -2.15
C ILE A 276 6.70 -1.04 -0.85
N TYR A 277 7.35 0.11 -0.77
CA TYR A 277 7.33 0.98 0.41
C TYR A 277 6.61 2.27 0.07
N LEU A 278 5.51 2.51 0.74
CA LEU A 278 4.68 3.71 0.58
C LEU A 278 4.96 4.67 1.72
N ASN A 279 5.53 5.83 1.42
CA ASN A 279 5.75 6.87 2.41
C ASN A 279 4.42 7.51 2.82
N ILE A 280 4.20 7.64 4.12
CA ILE A 280 2.99 8.22 4.71
C ILE A 280 3.32 9.52 5.45
N PRO A 281 2.35 10.47 5.56
CA PRO A 281 2.54 11.71 6.28
C PRO A 281 2.86 11.48 7.76
N THR A 282 3.78 12.27 8.30
CA THR A 282 4.21 12.19 9.70
C THR A 282 3.04 12.41 10.68
N GLY A 283 3.02 11.63 11.76
CA GLY A 283 2.02 11.75 12.83
C GLY A 283 0.64 11.19 12.49
N LYS A 284 0.50 10.49 11.35
CA LYS A 284 -0.77 9.93 10.88
C LYS A 284 -0.94 8.44 11.17
N ALA A 285 0.10 7.76 11.65
CA ALA A 285 0.06 6.32 11.87
C ALA A 285 0.95 5.89 13.04
N ARG A 286 0.75 4.68 13.52
CA ARG A 286 1.60 4.02 14.52
C ARG A 286 2.36 2.86 13.88
N VAL A 287 3.57 2.62 14.33
CA VAL A 287 4.35 1.44 13.91
C VAL A 287 3.60 0.17 14.30
N GLY A 288 3.49 -0.77 13.37
CA GLY A 288 2.74 -2.02 13.54
C GLY A 288 1.26 -1.93 13.13
N GLU A 289 0.74 -0.75 12.82
CA GLU A 289 -0.64 -0.56 12.38
C GLU A 289 -0.87 -1.16 10.99
N PHE A 290 -2.04 -1.76 10.79
CA PHE A 290 -2.42 -2.31 9.49
C PHE A 290 -3.04 -1.23 8.61
N ALA A 291 -2.67 -1.24 7.32
CA ALA A 291 -3.17 -0.31 6.32
C ALA A 291 -3.77 -1.09 5.14
N THR A 292 -4.92 -0.63 4.67
CA THR A 292 -5.56 -1.14 3.45
C THR A 292 -5.87 0.01 2.52
N GLY A 293 -5.93 -0.24 1.21
CA GLY A 293 -6.27 0.83 0.27
C GLY A 293 -6.07 0.47 -1.18
N GLU A 294 -5.89 1.49 -1.99
CA GLU A 294 -5.73 1.38 -3.44
C GLU A 294 -4.48 2.12 -3.89
N LEU A 295 -3.63 1.44 -4.66
CA LEU A 295 -2.42 1.99 -5.27
C LEU A 295 -2.69 2.27 -6.75
N THR A 296 -2.43 3.48 -7.20
CA THR A 296 -2.46 3.83 -8.62
C THR A 296 -1.24 3.23 -9.31
N VAL A 297 -1.46 2.25 -10.20
CA VAL A 297 -0.38 1.56 -10.91
C VAL A 297 -0.17 2.07 -12.33
N GLY A 298 -1.15 2.78 -12.89
CA GLY A 298 -1.07 3.34 -14.23
C GLY A 298 -2.25 4.24 -14.55
N THR A 299 -2.22 4.79 -15.76
CA THR A 299 -3.31 5.58 -16.32
C THR A 299 -3.57 5.07 -17.73
N LEU A 300 -4.81 4.76 -18.03
CA LEU A 300 -5.25 4.34 -19.35
C LEU A 300 -6.29 5.31 -19.91
N GLN A 301 -6.25 5.52 -21.22
CA GLN A 301 -7.24 6.32 -21.94
C GLN A 301 -8.03 5.45 -22.91
N GLY A 302 -9.34 5.59 -22.89
CA GLY A 302 -10.21 4.85 -23.80
C GLY A 302 -11.67 5.23 -23.58
N THR A 303 -12.57 4.58 -24.33
CA THR A 303 -14.02 4.75 -24.13
C THR A 303 -14.39 4.10 -22.81
N ALA A 304 -14.83 4.90 -21.87
CA ALA A 304 -15.12 4.48 -20.50
C ALA A 304 -16.62 4.50 -20.23
N VAL A 305 -17.08 3.49 -19.52
CA VAL A 305 -18.44 3.41 -18.96
C VAL A 305 -18.34 3.12 -17.47
N PRO A 306 -19.29 3.59 -16.65
CA PRO A 306 -19.32 3.21 -15.24
C PRO A 306 -19.33 1.67 -15.12
N LEU A 307 -18.52 1.13 -14.22
CA LEU A 307 -18.35 -0.32 -14.08
C LEU A 307 -19.69 -1.03 -13.83
N ASP A 308 -20.56 -0.40 -13.05
CA ASP A 308 -21.87 -0.94 -12.70
C ASP A 308 -22.87 -0.92 -13.87
N SER A 309 -22.57 -0.26 -15.00
CA SER A 309 -23.35 -0.28 -16.23
C SER A 309 -23.07 -1.51 -17.09
N ILE A 310 -21.99 -2.24 -16.78
CA ILE A 310 -21.63 -3.48 -17.49
C ILE A 310 -22.40 -4.63 -16.87
N ARG A 311 -23.09 -5.39 -17.73
CA ARG A 311 -23.85 -6.56 -17.33
C ARG A 311 -23.04 -7.84 -17.57
N THR A 312 -23.11 -8.76 -16.62
CA THR A 312 -22.36 -10.04 -16.63
C THR A 312 -23.27 -11.25 -16.42
N ASP A 313 -24.57 -11.06 -16.61
CA ASP A 313 -25.60 -12.11 -16.53
C ASP A 313 -25.64 -13.03 -17.77
N GLN A 314 -24.85 -12.72 -18.83
CA GLN A 314 -24.61 -13.51 -20.00
C GLN A 314 -23.18 -14.06 -20.03
N PRO A 315 -22.88 -15.05 -20.87
CA PRO A 315 -21.51 -15.62 -20.97
C PRO A 315 -20.40 -14.60 -21.29
N SER A 316 -20.77 -13.50 -21.98
CA SER A 316 -19.88 -12.40 -22.30
C SER A 316 -20.41 -11.10 -21.69
N PRO A 317 -19.55 -10.25 -21.10
CA PRO A 317 -19.97 -8.94 -20.62
C PRO A 317 -20.56 -8.10 -21.75
N TYR A 318 -21.60 -7.34 -21.43
CA TYR A 318 -22.24 -6.45 -22.38
C TYR A 318 -22.72 -5.16 -21.72
N VAL A 319 -22.94 -4.14 -22.55
CA VAL A 319 -23.59 -2.88 -22.16
C VAL A 319 -24.90 -2.74 -22.91
N GLN A 320 -25.89 -2.13 -22.26
CA GLN A 320 -27.16 -1.80 -22.90
C GLN A 320 -27.02 -0.44 -23.58
N VAL A 321 -27.08 -0.44 -24.91
CA VAL A 321 -26.90 0.76 -25.75
C VAL A 321 -28.24 1.18 -26.31
N VAL A 322 -28.49 2.49 -26.38
CA VAL A 322 -29.64 3.03 -27.10
C VAL A 322 -29.25 3.30 -28.57
N SER A 323 -29.82 2.55 -29.49
CA SER A 323 -29.64 2.73 -30.94
C SER A 323 -31.01 2.79 -31.60
N ASP A 324 -31.27 3.80 -32.43
CA ASP A 324 -32.51 3.97 -33.19
C ASP A 324 -33.77 3.82 -32.31
N GLN A 325 -33.77 4.44 -31.14
CA GLN A 325 -34.86 4.39 -30.14
C GLN A 325 -35.17 2.95 -29.66
N THR A 326 -34.23 2.04 -29.77
CA THR A 326 -34.33 0.67 -29.24
C THR A 326 -33.11 0.35 -28.37
N ILE A 327 -33.29 -0.56 -27.41
CA ILE A 327 -32.17 -1.09 -26.61
C ILE A 327 -31.48 -2.19 -27.39
N ALA A 328 -30.18 -2.05 -27.57
CA ALA A 328 -29.29 -3.09 -28.10
C ALA A 328 -28.31 -3.56 -27.02
N HIS A 329 -28.19 -4.88 -26.84
CA HIS A 329 -27.17 -5.46 -25.97
C HIS A 329 -25.88 -5.61 -26.78
N THR A 330 -24.90 -4.74 -26.53
CA THR A 330 -23.61 -4.76 -27.21
C THR A 330 -22.59 -5.47 -26.35
N THR A 331 -22.09 -6.61 -26.83
CA THR A 331 -20.98 -7.32 -26.16
C THR A 331 -19.73 -6.46 -26.16
N VAL A 332 -19.07 -6.36 -25.01
CA VAL A 332 -17.84 -5.58 -24.83
C VAL A 332 -16.76 -6.42 -24.14
N GLN A 333 -15.53 -6.11 -24.47
CA GLN A 333 -14.37 -6.61 -23.75
C GLN A 333 -13.87 -5.52 -22.79
N ILE A 334 -13.71 -5.87 -21.52
CA ILE A 334 -13.15 -4.97 -20.54
C ILE A 334 -11.62 -5.00 -20.67
N LEU A 335 -11.02 -3.90 -21.12
CA LEU A 335 -9.56 -3.78 -21.25
C LEU A 335 -8.90 -3.42 -19.92
N ALA A 336 -9.54 -2.57 -19.14
CA ALA A 336 -9.05 -2.13 -17.83
C ALA A 336 -10.19 -1.58 -16.98
N THR A 337 -10.02 -1.67 -15.68
CA THR A 337 -10.88 -1.01 -14.70
C THR A 337 -10.07 0.00 -13.91
N GLY A 338 -10.70 1.08 -13.46
CA GLY A 338 -10.02 2.12 -12.72
C GLY A 338 -10.96 3.16 -12.15
N ARG A 339 -10.41 4.27 -11.69
CA ARG A 339 -11.18 5.39 -11.15
C ARG A 339 -10.96 6.66 -11.96
N ALA A 340 -12.05 7.42 -12.15
CA ALA A 340 -11.99 8.83 -12.53
C ALA A 340 -12.82 9.61 -11.48
N GLY A 341 -12.15 10.35 -10.62
CA GLY A 341 -12.76 10.91 -9.41
C GLY A 341 -13.20 9.82 -8.42
N GLU A 342 -14.43 9.90 -7.94
CA GLU A 342 -15.00 8.93 -7.00
C GLU A 342 -15.64 7.72 -7.70
N THR A 343 -15.92 7.81 -9.01
CA THR A 343 -16.63 6.77 -9.76
C THR A 343 -15.67 5.74 -10.35
N ARG A 344 -16.06 4.48 -10.27
CA ARG A 344 -15.35 3.38 -10.92
C ARG A 344 -15.81 3.24 -12.37
N TYR A 345 -14.85 3.21 -13.29
CA TYR A 345 -15.08 3.05 -14.73
C TYR A 345 -14.37 1.81 -15.24
N ALA A 346 -14.89 1.29 -16.35
CA ALA A 346 -14.19 0.31 -17.18
C ALA A 346 -13.95 0.91 -18.57
N ILE A 347 -12.75 0.72 -19.10
CA ILE A 347 -12.46 0.96 -20.52
C ILE A 347 -12.91 -0.28 -21.28
N VAL A 348 -13.75 -0.08 -22.28
CA VAL A 348 -14.40 -1.17 -23.04
C VAL A 348 -14.20 -1.00 -24.54
N GLU A 349 -14.09 -2.13 -25.23
CA GLU A 349 -14.08 -2.25 -26.69
C GLU A 349 -14.97 -3.42 -27.13
N PRO A 350 -15.60 -3.37 -28.34
CA PRO A 350 -15.71 -2.21 -29.22
C PRO A 350 -16.90 -1.34 -28.80
N LEU A 351 -16.66 -0.13 -28.34
CA LEU A 351 -17.71 0.86 -28.05
C LEU A 351 -17.24 2.26 -28.48
N PRO A 352 -17.86 2.87 -29.50
CA PRO A 352 -17.49 4.23 -29.91
C PRO A 352 -17.77 5.24 -28.80
N ALA A 353 -16.91 6.24 -28.65
CA ALA A 353 -17.20 7.39 -27.81
C ALA A 353 -18.42 8.16 -28.35
N GLY A 354 -19.25 8.70 -27.47
CA GLY A 354 -20.52 9.34 -27.83
C GLY A 354 -21.72 8.39 -27.85
N THR A 355 -21.52 7.08 -27.68
CA THR A 355 -22.61 6.10 -27.60
C THR A 355 -23.42 6.31 -26.32
N THR A 356 -24.75 6.36 -26.46
CA THR A 356 -25.67 6.43 -25.31
C THR A 356 -25.84 5.03 -24.70
N VAL A 357 -25.46 4.90 -23.43
CA VAL A 357 -25.50 3.66 -22.66
C VAL A 357 -26.48 3.82 -21.50
N LEU A 358 -27.17 2.75 -21.12
CA LEU A 358 -28.04 2.78 -19.95
C LEU A 358 -27.21 2.83 -18.64
N SER A 359 -27.66 3.70 -17.76
CA SER A 359 -27.16 3.81 -16.39
C SER A 359 -27.51 2.53 -15.58
N PRO A 360 -26.78 2.22 -14.53
CA PRO A 360 -27.14 1.14 -13.60
C PRO A 360 -28.55 1.28 -13.03
N THR A 361 -29.04 2.50 -12.88
CA THR A 361 -30.36 2.83 -12.31
C THR A 361 -31.52 2.45 -13.24
N ALA A 362 -31.28 2.36 -14.55
CA ALA A 362 -32.32 1.96 -15.53
C ALA A 362 -32.72 0.48 -15.41
N GLY A 363 -31.91 -0.33 -14.73
CA GLY A 363 -32.15 -1.77 -14.60
C GLY A 363 -31.82 -2.56 -15.87
N LEU A 364 -32.35 -3.79 -15.95
CA LEU A 364 -32.22 -4.64 -17.11
C LEU A 364 -33.42 -4.47 -18.01
N ILE A 365 -33.19 -4.00 -19.23
CA ILE A 365 -34.22 -3.88 -20.28
C ILE A 365 -33.92 -4.88 -21.39
N ALA A 366 -34.93 -5.59 -21.87
CA ALA A 366 -34.76 -6.62 -22.88
C ALA A 366 -34.23 -6.04 -24.21
N ASN A 367 -33.39 -6.82 -24.89
CA ASN A 367 -32.89 -6.47 -26.22
C ASN A 367 -34.04 -6.25 -27.22
N GLY A 368 -33.97 -5.18 -28.02
CA GLY A 368 -35.01 -4.81 -28.97
C GLY A 368 -36.22 -4.06 -28.42
N THR A 369 -36.22 -3.73 -27.10
CA THR A 369 -37.29 -2.94 -26.49
C THR A 369 -37.25 -1.51 -27.01
N ALA A 370 -38.40 -0.96 -27.46
CA ALA A 370 -38.53 0.40 -27.90
C ALA A 370 -38.45 1.37 -26.68
N VAL A 371 -37.66 2.43 -26.80
CA VAL A 371 -37.47 3.44 -25.73
C VAL A 371 -37.63 4.86 -26.27
N THR A 372 -38.09 5.76 -25.42
CA THR A 372 -38.06 7.19 -25.71
C THR A 372 -37.00 7.83 -24.84
N LEU A 373 -36.09 8.59 -25.45
CA LEU A 373 -35.10 9.40 -24.76
C LEU A 373 -35.77 10.61 -24.12
N PRO A 374 -35.25 11.12 -23.00
CA PRO A 374 -35.79 12.27 -22.27
C PRO A 374 -35.70 13.57 -23.04
#